data_f12e90d0dbf7710b48ed10898f2a5d83
#
_entry.id   f12e90d0dbf7710b48ed10898f2a5d83
#
_cell.length_a   1.000
_cell.length_b   1.000
_cell.length_c   1.000
_cell.angle_alpha   90.00
_cell.angle_beta   90.00
_cell.angle_gamma   90.00
#
_symmetry.space_group_name_H-M   'P 1'
#
loop_
_entity.id
_entity.type
_entity.pdbx_description
1 polymer ?
#
loop_
_entity_poly.entity_id
_entity_poly.type
_entity_poly.pdbx_seq_one_letter_code
_entity_poly.pdbx_strand_id
1 'polypeptide(L)'
;MADLAFDSSLVVLIDEEGLTCADVERRVAGVLTEQGYAKDTFAQAILDREANFPTALDMGGLNVAIPHCDVANVNKAAFCMAVLKNPVEWHKMDDPEDTCECWEVRTEENSIGDYEVN
;
A
#
# COMPACT_ATOMS: atom_id res chain seq x y z
N MET A 1 -16.31 -10.31 -12.27
CA MET A 1 -15.34 -9.42 -11.59
C MET A 1 -15.81 -9.14 -10.18
N ALA A 2 -14.91 -9.31 -9.21
CA ALA A 2 -15.27 -9.04 -7.82
C ALA A 2 -15.36 -7.54 -7.58
N ASP A 3 -16.30 -7.14 -6.76
CA ASP A 3 -16.43 -5.75 -6.36
C ASP A 3 -15.28 -5.38 -5.43
N LEU A 4 -14.69 -4.23 -5.67
CA LEU A 4 -13.62 -3.70 -4.84
C LEU A 4 -14.23 -2.89 -3.70
N ALA A 5 -14.03 -3.34 -2.46
CA ALA A 5 -14.56 -2.64 -1.30
C ALA A 5 -13.73 -1.37 -1.04
N PHE A 6 -14.42 -0.27 -0.88
CA PHE A 6 -13.79 0.98 -0.50
C PHE A 6 -14.82 1.92 0.13
N ASP A 7 -14.58 2.30 1.37
CA ASP A 7 -15.41 3.29 2.07
C ASP A 7 -14.55 4.02 3.10
N SER A 8 -15.15 4.88 3.88
CA SER A 8 -14.41 5.71 4.84
C SER A 8 -13.64 4.89 5.89
N SER A 9 -14.04 3.66 6.16
CA SER A 9 -13.32 2.80 7.11
C SER A 9 -11.97 2.32 6.54
N LEU A 10 -11.77 2.46 5.23
CA LEU A 10 -10.54 2.08 4.54
C LEU A 10 -9.67 3.28 4.18
N VAL A 11 -10.01 4.45 4.71
CA VAL A 11 -9.18 5.64 4.58
C VAL A 11 -8.52 5.91 5.93
N VAL A 12 -7.18 5.96 5.93
CA VAL A 12 -6.40 6.16 7.14
C VAL A 12 -5.70 7.50 7.05
N LEU A 13 -5.96 8.37 8.03
CA LEU A 13 -5.27 9.65 8.11
C LEU A 13 -4.16 9.52 9.14
N ILE A 14 -2.93 9.72 8.70
CA ILE A 14 -1.76 9.56 9.57
C ILE A 14 -1.11 10.91 9.80
N ASP A 15 -1.16 11.36 11.05
CA ASP A 15 -0.57 12.64 11.47
C ASP A 15 0.53 12.36 12.50
N GLU A 16 1.55 11.63 12.06
CA GLU A 16 2.71 11.32 12.89
C GLU A 16 3.97 11.61 12.10
N GLU A 17 5.00 12.08 12.80
CA GLU A 17 6.30 12.36 12.20
C GLU A 17 7.24 11.18 12.47
N GLY A 18 8.25 11.05 11.63
CA GLY A 18 9.32 10.08 11.85
C GLY A 18 8.96 8.65 11.49
N LEU A 19 7.86 8.43 10.77
CA LEU A 19 7.50 7.09 10.33
C LEU A 19 8.35 6.67 9.14
N THR A 20 8.67 5.39 9.09
CA THR A 20 9.30 4.77 7.93
C THR A 20 8.23 4.21 7.00
N CYS A 21 8.61 3.86 5.78
CA CYS A 21 7.68 3.23 4.85
C CYS A 21 7.16 1.91 5.43
N ALA A 22 8.00 1.16 6.12
CA ALA A 22 7.56 -0.09 6.77
C ALA A 22 6.48 0.16 7.83
N ASP A 23 6.59 1.25 8.58
CA ASP A 23 5.57 1.60 9.58
C ASP A 23 4.23 1.87 8.91
N VAL A 24 4.23 2.59 7.80
CA VAL A 24 3.01 2.91 7.06
C VAL A 24 2.41 1.64 6.46
N GLU A 25 3.23 0.78 5.89
CA GLU A 25 2.77 -0.49 5.33
C GLU A 25 2.09 -1.35 6.39
N ARG A 26 2.66 -1.41 7.60
CA ARG A 26 2.05 -2.16 8.70
C ARG A 26 0.70 -1.57 9.12
N ARG A 27 0.58 -0.24 9.11
CA ARG A 27 -0.68 0.44 9.43
C ARG A 27 -1.76 0.06 8.44
N VAL A 28 -1.45 0.15 7.15
CA VAL A 28 -2.38 -0.17 6.08
C VAL A 28 -2.76 -1.65 6.14
N ALA A 29 -1.76 -2.52 6.29
CA ALA A 29 -1.99 -3.96 6.39
C ALA A 29 -2.86 -4.29 7.60
N GLY A 30 -2.64 -3.63 8.72
CA GLY A 30 -3.43 -3.83 9.93
C GLY A 30 -4.90 -3.50 9.73
N VAL A 31 -5.18 -2.41 9.05
CA VAL A 31 -6.56 -2.01 8.75
C VAL A 31 -7.24 -3.08 7.90
N LEU A 32 -6.58 -3.54 6.85
CA LEU A 32 -7.14 -4.55 5.95
C LEU A 32 -7.33 -5.90 6.64
N THR A 33 -6.36 -6.32 7.44
CA THR A 33 -6.43 -7.59 8.16
C THR A 33 -7.52 -7.55 9.25
N GLU A 34 -7.59 -6.45 9.99
CA GLU A 34 -8.56 -6.30 11.06
C GLU A 34 -9.99 -6.32 10.55
N GLN A 35 -10.22 -5.80 9.36
CA GLN A 35 -11.55 -5.80 8.76
C GLN A 35 -11.85 -7.07 7.96
N GLY A 36 -10.94 -8.02 7.93
CA GLY A 36 -11.17 -9.30 7.28
C GLY A 36 -10.90 -9.35 5.79
N TYR A 37 -10.39 -8.30 5.20
CA TYR A 37 -10.07 -8.26 3.77
C TYR A 37 -8.76 -8.99 3.46
N ALA A 38 -7.82 -8.97 4.39
CA ALA A 38 -6.52 -9.60 4.21
C ALA A 38 -6.26 -10.64 5.30
N LYS A 39 -5.40 -11.58 4.99
CA LYS A 39 -4.98 -12.62 5.94
C LYS A 39 -3.87 -12.11 6.84
N ASP A 40 -3.60 -12.82 7.92
CA ASP A 40 -2.53 -12.46 8.86
C ASP A 40 -1.15 -12.43 8.20
N THR A 41 -0.98 -13.13 7.09
CA THR A 41 0.27 -13.16 6.35
C THR A 41 0.49 -11.90 5.50
N PHE A 42 -0.53 -11.08 5.34
CA PHE A 42 -0.48 -9.94 4.43
C PHE A 42 0.59 -8.92 4.80
N ALA A 43 0.67 -8.56 6.08
CA ALA A 43 1.61 -7.53 6.52
C ALA A 43 3.06 -7.88 6.16
N GLN A 44 3.48 -9.11 6.45
CA GLN A 44 4.84 -9.54 6.13
C GLN A 44 5.05 -9.66 4.64
N ALA A 45 4.04 -10.14 3.92
CA ALA A 45 4.13 -10.29 2.47
C ALA A 45 4.32 -8.94 1.77
N ILE A 46 3.60 -7.91 2.21
CA ILE A 46 3.72 -6.59 1.61
C ILE A 46 5.07 -5.95 1.93
N LEU A 47 5.58 -6.15 3.15
CA LEU A 47 6.90 -5.66 3.54
C LEU A 47 8.00 -6.31 2.69
N ASP A 48 7.93 -7.61 2.51
CA ASP A 48 8.90 -8.36 1.72
C ASP A 48 8.85 -7.94 0.25
N ARG A 49 7.65 -7.77 -0.28
CA ARG A 49 7.47 -7.36 -1.67
C ARG A 49 8.02 -5.97 -1.90
N GLU A 50 7.72 -5.03 -1.03
CA GLU A 50 8.17 -3.65 -1.16
C GLU A 50 9.70 -3.55 -1.06
N ALA A 51 10.32 -4.37 -0.23
CA ALA A 51 11.78 -4.37 -0.08
C ALA A 51 12.47 -4.80 -1.38
N ASN A 52 11.86 -5.69 -2.15
CA ASN A 52 12.43 -6.19 -3.40
C ASN A 52 11.94 -5.44 -4.64
N PHE A 53 10.74 -4.89 -4.58
CA PHE A 53 10.09 -4.21 -5.70
C PHE A 53 9.39 -2.95 -5.19
N PRO A 54 10.13 -1.86 -4.99
CA PRO A 54 9.57 -0.61 -4.48
C PRO A 54 8.49 -0.04 -5.40
N THR A 55 7.52 0.65 -4.83
CA THR A 55 6.33 1.07 -5.58
C THR A 55 6.05 2.56 -5.59
N ALA A 56 6.95 3.41 -5.13
CA ALA A 56 6.70 4.84 -5.15
C ALA A 56 6.71 5.39 -6.56
N LEU A 57 5.73 6.22 -6.86
CA LEU A 57 5.60 6.90 -8.14
C LEU A 57 5.82 8.39 -7.90
N ASP A 58 6.83 8.94 -8.54
CA ASP A 58 7.12 10.37 -8.49
C ASP A 58 6.29 11.05 -9.56
N MET A 59 5.19 11.66 -9.14
CA MET A 59 4.22 12.25 -10.05
C MET A 59 4.36 13.76 -10.21
N GLY A 60 5.49 14.30 -9.75
CA GLY A 60 5.79 15.72 -9.94
C GLY A 60 5.26 16.64 -8.85
N GLY A 61 4.10 16.38 -8.33
CA GLY A 61 3.50 17.19 -7.26
C GLY A 61 3.10 16.33 -6.09
N LEU A 62 2.22 15.38 -6.34
CA LEU A 62 1.80 14.40 -5.34
C LEU A 62 2.48 13.08 -5.65
N ASN A 63 3.34 12.63 -4.76
CA ASN A 63 3.99 11.33 -4.93
C ASN A 63 3.23 10.28 -4.14
N VAL A 64 3.03 9.13 -4.75
CA VAL A 64 2.18 8.07 -4.23
C VAL A 64 2.92 6.74 -4.24
N ALA A 65 2.80 5.97 -3.18
CA ALA A 65 3.29 4.60 -3.17
C ALA A 65 2.09 3.65 -3.30
N ILE A 66 2.31 2.51 -3.97
CA ILE A 66 1.26 1.52 -4.22
C ILE A 66 1.69 0.13 -3.78
N PRO A 67 2.02 -0.06 -2.50
CA PRO A 67 2.45 -1.37 -2.02
C PRO A 67 1.35 -2.43 -2.19
N HIS A 68 1.75 -3.62 -2.60
CA HIS A 68 0.82 -4.74 -2.81
C HIS A 68 1.57 -6.06 -2.66
N CYS A 69 0.86 -7.16 -2.69
CA CYS A 69 1.47 -8.48 -2.62
C CYS A 69 0.59 -9.52 -3.33
N ASP A 70 0.99 -10.78 -3.24
CA ASP A 70 0.27 -11.86 -3.93
C ASP A 70 -1.15 -12.03 -3.40
N VAL A 71 -2.05 -12.34 -4.30
CA VAL A 71 -3.47 -12.55 -4.00
C VAL A 71 -3.70 -13.67 -2.97
N ALA A 72 -2.73 -14.57 -2.81
CA ALA A 72 -2.82 -15.64 -1.80
C ALA A 72 -2.99 -15.11 -0.38
N ASN A 73 -2.61 -13.86 -0.13
CA ASN A 73 -2.70 -13.22 1.18
C ASN A 73 -4.00 -12.42 1.36
N VAL A 74 -4.90 -12.49 0.39
CA VAL A 74 -6.12 -11.69 0.34
C VAL A 74 -7.35 -12.55 0.47
N ASN A 75 -8.32 -12.12 1.27
CA ASN A 75 -9.62 -12.79 1.41
C ASN A 75 -10.68 -12.17 0.49
N LYS A 76 -10.68 -10.85 0.38
CA LYS A 76 -11.65 -10.11 -0.42
C LYS A 76 -10.99 -8.90 -1.04
N ALA A 77 -11.45 -8.52 -2.22
CA ALA A 77 -10.95 -7.34 -2.90
C ALA A 77 -11.29 -6.08 -2.10
N ALA A 78 -10.29 -5.25 -1.85
CA ALA A 78 -10.47 -4.00 -1.11
C ALA A 78 -9.39 -2.99 -1.52
N PHE A 79 -9.69 -1.73 -1.34
CA PHE A 79 -8.74 -0.65 -1.57
C PHE A 79 -8.59 0.14 -0.28
N CYS A 80 -7.38 0.30 0.20
CA CYS A 80 -7.08 1.08 1.40
C CYS A 80 -6.17 2.23 1.03
N MET A 81 -6.51 3.43 1.48
CA MET A 81 -5.73 4.62 1.23
C MET A 81 -5.25 5.22 2.53
N ALA A 82 -3.96 5.42 2.65
CA ALA A 82 -3.38 6.19 3.75
C ALA A 82 -3.01 7.57 3.22
N VAL A 83 -3.46 8.60 3.91
CA VAL A 83 -3.12 9.97 3.59
C VAL A 83 -2.19 10.45 4.70
N LEU A 84 -1.01 10.92 4.31
CA LEU A 84 0.05 11.28 5.24
C LEU A 84 0.11 12.79 5.38
N LYS A 85 0.00 13.27 6.59
CA LYS A 85 0.14 14.69 6.86
C LYS A 85 1.61 15.11 6.82
N ASN A 86 2.49 14.16 7.16
CA ASN A 86 3.93 14.35 7.07
C ASN A 86 4.46 13.34 6.06
N PRO A 87 5.17 13.77 5.01
CA PRO A 87 5.58 12.86 3.95
C PRO A 87 6.56 11.81 4.45
N VAL A 88 6.54 10.65 3.80
CA VAL A 88 7.40 9.53 4.16
C VAL A 88 8.29 9.21 2.96
N GLU A 89 9.58 9.02 3.22
CA GLU A 89 10.54 8.66 2.18
C GLU A 89 10.27 7.24 1.70
N TRP A 90 10.27 7.07 0.38
CA TRP A 90 9.93 5.80 -0.24
C TRP A 90 10.79 5.58 -1.48
N HIS A 91 11.24 4.36 -1.68
CA HIS A 91 12.04 4.04 -2.88
C HIS A 91 11.14 4.04 -4.12
N LYS A 92 11.67 4.56 -5.21
CA LYS A 92 10.91 4.70 -6.46
C LYS A 92 10.81 3.39 -7.22
N MET A 93 9.69 3.23 -7.90
CA MET A 93 9.45 2.06 -8.74
C MET A 93 10.38 2.02 -9.95
N ASP A 94 10.58 3.16 -10.59
CA ASP A 94 11.40 3.25 -11.81
C ASP A 94 12.89 3.36 -11.53
N ASP A 95 13.27 3.70 -10.31
CA ASP A 95 14.66 3.78 -9.90
C ASP A 95 14.77 3.42 -8.41
N PRO A 96 14.88 2.11 -8.09
CA PRO A 96 14.87 1.66 -6.69
C PRO A 96 16.01 2.20 -5.82
N GLU A 97 17.05 2.76 -6.42
CA GLU A 97 18.14 3.36 -5.66
C GLU A 97 17.85 4.82 -5.29
N ASP A 98 16.84 5.42 -5.91
CA ASP A 98 16.43 6.77 -5.63
C ASP A 98 15.16 6.76 -4.77
N THR A 99 14.87 7.87 -4.11
CA THR A 99 13.70 8.00 -3.24
C THR A 99 12.93 9.26 -3.55
N CYS A 100 11.68 9.29 -3.14
CA CYS A 100 10.86 10.48 -3.15
C CYS A 100 10.01 10.49 -1.89
N GLU A 101 9.47 11.66 -1.56
CA GLU A 101 8.60 11.79 -0.39
C GLU A 101 7.16 11.58 -0.81
N CYS A 102 6.53 10.54 -0.23
CA CYS A 102 5.15 10.19 -0.56
C CYS A 102 4.19 10.78 0.45
N TRP A 103 3.07 11.28 -0.06
CA TRP A 103 1.97 11.86 0.72
C TRP A 103 0.75 10.97 0.78
N GLU A 104 0.72 9.94 -0.05
CA GLU A 104 -0.37 8.98 -0.13
C GLU A 104 0.16 7.58 -0.36
N VAL A 105 -0.48 6.62 0.29
CA VAL A 105 -0.14 5.20 0.09
C VAL A 105 -1.44 4.49 -0.27
N ARG A 106 -1.49 3.89 -1.46
CA ARG A 106 -2.68 3.21 -1.98
C ARG A 106 -2.40 1.74 -2.10
N THR A 107 -3.16 0.94 -1.39
CA THR A 107 -3.01 -0.50 -1.41
C THR A 107 -4.30 -1.13 -1.91
N GLU A 108 -4.22 -1.80 -3.04
CA GLU A 108 -5.34 -2.52 -3.63
C GLU A 108 -5.22 -4.01 -3.32
N GLU A 109 -6.22 -4.53 -2.64
CA GLU A 109 -6.28 -5.92 -2.27
C GLU A 109 -7.27 -6.63 -3.16
N ASN A 110 -6.87 -6.92 -4.36
CA ASN A 110 -7.70 -7.66 -5.30
C ASN A 110 -6.83 -8.64 -6.07
N SER A 111 -7.40 -9.23 -7.07
CA SER A 111 -6.66 -10.17 -7.92
C SER A 111 -5.70 -9.37 -8.80
N ILE A 112 -4.52 -9.11 -8.29
CA ILE A 112 -3.50 -8.36 -9.03
C ILE A 112 -3.29 -8.98 -10.41
N GLY A 113 -3.37 -10.31 -10.48
CA GLY A 113 -3.26 -10.99 -11.77
C GLY A 113 -4.27 -10.53 -12.80
N ASP A 114 -5.40 -10.00 -12.35
CA ASP A 114 -6.41 -9.48 -13.30
C ASP A 114 -5.88 -8.27 -14.05
N TYR A 115 -5.05 -7.47 -13.42
CA TYR A 115 -4.44 -6.35 -14.09
C TYR A 115 -3.37 -6.79 -15.06
N GLU A 116 -2.61 -7.79 -14.67
CA GLU A 116 -1.51 -8.28 -15.50
C GLU A 116 -2.00 -8.94 -16.79
N VAL A 117 -3.18 -9.51 -16.72
CA VAL A 117 -3.79 -10.17 -17.87
C VAL A 117 -4.21 -9.14 -18.91
N ASN A 118 -4.49 -7.97 -18.48
CA ASN A 118 -4.95 -6.91 -19.36
C ASN A 118 -3.79 -6.12 -19.94
#